data_5dc635f91423e88d4e1706a737546626
#
_entry.id   5dc635f91423e88d4e1706a737546626
#
_cell.length_a   1.000
_cell.length_b   1.000
_cell.length_c   1.000
_cell.angle_alpha   90.00
_cell.angle_beta   90.00
_cell.angle_gamma   90.00
#
_symmetry.space_group_name_H-M   'P 1'
#
loop_
_entity.id
_entity.type
_entity.pdbx_description
1 polymer ?
#
loop_
_entity_poly.entity_id
_entity_poly.type
_entity_poly.pdbx_seq_one_letter_code
_entity_poly.pdbx_strand_id
1 'polypeptide(L)'
;MLSIYSGRENLDKEKFIFDHIEGKTLLLVPDQFTLGAEQRAFSVLGVRGLLDLEVLSPSRLGYRILRQTGGSRTPFVDQVGRHMILTRILRDEAMNLEAFRGLEGKPAFALAVNDMISEMKQFSTTPKDLEEILEKLEEPLLKKKLGDIHRIYSRYEESIENRFADTEDR
;
A
#
# COMPACT_ATOMS: atom_id res chain seq x y z
N MET A 1 4.89 -26.22 -8.16
CA MET A 1 5.75 -25.94 -9.32
C MET A 1 5.40 -24.54 -9.83
N LEU A 2 6.39 -23.69 -10.14
CA LEU A 2 6.16 -22.38 -10.75
C LEU A 2 6.37 -22.48 -12.25
N SER A 3 5.39 -22.03 -13.05
CA SER A 3 5.51 -21.94 -14.50
C SER A 3 5.36 -20.48 -14.94
N ILE A 4 6.26 -20.00 -15.78
CA ILE A 4 6.23 -18.63 -16.28
C ILE A 4 5.97 -18.69 -17.79
N TYR A 5 4.91 -18.02 -18.23
CA TYR A 5 4.54 -17.93 -19.63
C TYR A 5 4.75 -16.50 -20.13
N SER A 6 5.46 -16.35 -21.22
CA SER A 6 5.70 -15.06 -21.88
C SER A 6 5.26 -15.12 -23.34
N GLY A 7 4.77 -14.01 -23.86
CA GLY A 7 4.30 -13.92 -25.23
C GLY A 7 4.21 -12.48 -25.71
N ARG A 8 4.08 -12.29 -27.03
CA ARG A 8 3.88 -10.98 -27.66
C ARG A 8 2.48 -10.44 -27.37
N GLU A 9 2.26 -9.13 -27.54
CA GLU A 9 0.97 -8.47 -27.28
C GLU A 9 -0.19 -8.98 -28.13
N ASN A 10 0.09 -9.48 -29.35
CA ASN A 10 -0.91 -10.00 -30.26
C ASN A 10 -1.43 -11.41 -29.95
N LEU A 11 -0.94 -12.03 -28.88
CA LEU A 11 -1.45 -13.31 -28.38
C LEU A 11 -2.53 -13.08 -27.32
N ASP A 12 -3.64 -13.80 -27.45
CA ASP A 12 -4.70 -13.82 -26.41
C ASP A 12 -4.21 -14.63 -25.19
N LYS A 13 -3.47 -13.94 -24.32
CA LYS A 13 -2.88 -14.54 -23.12
C LYS A 13 -3.96 -14.94 -22.11
N GLU A 14 -5.07 -14.20 -22.06
CA GLU A 14 -6.19 -14.50 -21.18
C GLU A 14 -6.83 -15.82 -21.58
N LYS A 15 -7.13 -15.99 -22.87
CA LYS A 15 -7.66 -17.25 -23.38
C LYS A 15 -6.73 -18.42 -23.06
N PHE A 16 -5.41 -18.24 -23.27
CA PHE A 16 -4.43 -19.26 -22.91
C PHE A 16 -4.51 -19.66 -21.45
N ILE A 17 -4.64 -18.68 -20.52
CA ILE A 17 -4.77 -18.95 -19.09
C ILE A 17 -6.07 -19.73 -18.82
N PHE A 18 -7.20 -19.29 -19.38
CA PHE A 18 -8.49 -19.94 -19.15
C PHE A 18 -8.56 -21.35 -19.69
N ASP A 19 -7.92 -21.61 -20.85
CA ASP A 19 -7.86 -22.95 -21.45
C ASP A 19 -7.04 -23.96 -20.61
N HIS A 20 -6.23 -23.46 -19.66
CA HIS A 20 -5.40 -24.29 -18.75
C HIS A 20 -5.92 -24.35 -17.33
N ILE A 21 -7.12 -23.86 -17.07
CA ILE A 21 -7.75 -23.95 -15.75
C ILE A 21 -8.26 -25.38 -15.52
N GLU A 22 -7.75 -26.03 -14.50
CA GLU A 22 -8.16 -27.36 -14.07
C GLU A 22 -8.57 -27.34 -12.58
N GLY A 23 -9.81 -27.71 -12.27
CA GLY A 23 -10.31 -27.80 -10.90
C GLY A 23 -10.35 -26.46 -10.16
N LYS A 24 -10.19 -26.51 -8.84
CA LYS A 24 -10.25 -25.29 -8.00
C LYS A 24 -9.06 -24.39 -8.25
N THR A 25 -9.33 -23.23 -8.84
CA THR A 25 -8.33 -22.28 -9.29
C THR A 25 -8.59 -20.90 -8.68
N LEU A 26 -7.52 -20.24 -8.25
CA LEU A 26 -7.51 -18.84 -7.85
C LEU A 26 -6.78 -18.02 -8.92
N LEU A 27 -7.51 -17.14 -9.60
CA LEU A 27 -6.96 -16.22 -10.58
C LEU A 27 -6.69 -14.87 -9.92
N LEU A 28 -5.43 -14.46 -9.89
CA LEU A 28 -5.02 -13.15 -9.38
C LEU A 28 -4.87 -12.16 -10.53
N VAL A 29 -5.57 -11.04 -10.44
CA VAL A 29 -5.52 -9.94 -11.40
C VAL A 29 -5.43 -8.60 -10.67
N PRO A 30 -4.90 -7.54 -11.30
CA PRO A 30 -4.96 -6.20 -10.74
C PRO A 30 -6.40 -5.79 -10.39
N ASP A 31 -6.59 -4.98 -9.33
CA ASP A 31 -7.91 -4.62 -8.77
C ASP A 31 -8.90 -4.15 -9.83
N GLN A 32 -8.45 -3.32 -10.76
CA GLN A 32 -9.28 -2.74 -11.84
C GLN A 32 -9.76 -3.76 -12.88
N PHE A 33 -9.14 -4.94 -12.95
CA PHE A 33 -9.45 -5.96 -13.95
C PHE A 33 -10.29 -7.12 -13.42
N THR A 34 -10.64 -7.16 -12.13
CA THR A 34 -11.35 -8.29 -11.52
C THR A 34 -12.69 -8.59 -12.21
N LEU A 35 -13.52 -7.58 -12.42
CA LEU A 35 -14.81 -7.74 -13.10
C LEU A 35 -14.66 -8.15 -14.56
N GLY A 36 -13.70 -7.54 -15.27
CA GLY A 36 -13.40 -7.90 -16.66
C GLY A 36 -12.92 -9.33 -16.81
N ALA A 37 -12.06 -9.79 -15.91
CA ALA A 37 -11.56 -11.17 -15.89
C ALA A 37 -12.69 -12.18 -15.59
N GLU A 38 -13.60 -11.87 -14.67
CA GLU A 38 -14.80 -12.70 -14.42
C GLU A 38 -15.67 -12.80 -15.68
N GLN A 39 -16.01 -11.67 -16.30
CA GLN A 39 -16.82 -11.67 -17.54
C GLN A 39 -16.14 -12.43 -18.68
N ARG A 40 -14.84 -12.27 -18.81
CA ARG A 40 -14.05 -12.99 -19.83
C ARG A 40 -14.02 -14.49 -19.54
N ALA A 41 -13.86 -14.89 -18.27
CA ALA A 41 -13.90 -16.29 -17.87
C ALA A 41 -15.25 -16.94 -18.22
N PHE A 42 -16.38 -16.28 -17.96
CA PHE A 42 -17.71 -16.77 -18.39
C PHE A 42 -17.79 -16.96 -19.88
N SER A 43 -17.28 -16.00 -20.65
CA SER A 43 -17.31 -16.04 -22.12
C SER A 43 -16.47 -17.18 -22.69
N VAL A 44 -15.25 -17.38 -22.17
CA VAL A 44 -14.30 -18.38 -22.71
C VAL A 44 -14.66 -19.80 -22.24
N LEU A 45 -15.01 -19.96 -20.97
CA LEU A 45 -15.36 -21.27 -20.42
C LEU A 45 -16.78 -21.72 -20.75
N GLY A 46 -17.62 -20.82 -21.29
CA GLY A 46 -18.98 -21.13 -21.70
C GLY A 46 -19.90 -21.56 -20.53
N VAL A 47 -19.55 -21.18 -19.29
CA VAL A 47 -20.25 -21.57 -18.08
C VAL A 47 -21.16 -20.45 -17.55
N ARG A 48 -22.24 -20.83 -16.85
CA ARG A 48 -23.15 -19.85 -16.23
C ARG A 48 -22.80 -19.50 -14.78
N GLY A 49 -21.75 -20.10 -14.24
CA GLY A 49 -21.26 -19.84 -12.88
C GLY A 49 -19.84 -20.36 -12.71
N LEU A 50 -19.07 -19.70 -11.87
CA LEU A 50 -17.67 -20.04 -11.55
C LEU A 50 -17.64 -20.72 -10.17
N LEU A 51 -17.87 -22.03 -10.12
CA LEU A 51 -17.84 -22.79 -8.87
C LEU A 51 -16.42 -23.10 -8.42
N ASP A 52 -15.53 -23.37 -9.38
CA ASP A 52 -14.15 -23.77 -9.12
C ASP A 52 -13.11 -22.71 -9.50
N LEU A 53 -13.53 -21.57 -10.04
CA LEU A 53 -12.69 -20.43 -10.34
C LEU A 53 -13.08 -19.22 -9.48
N GLU A 54 -12.14 -18.73 -8.73
CA GLU A 54 -12.29 -17.49 -7.95
C GLU A 54 -11.33 -16.43 -8.49
N VAL A 55 -11.84 -15.24 -8.81
CA VAL A 55 -11.05 -14.12 -9.30
C VAL A 55 -10.86 -13.12 -8.16
N LEU A 56 -9.62 -12.89 -7.78
CA LEU A 56 -9.28 -11.95 -6.71
C LEU A 56 -8.17 -10.99 -7.15
N SER A 57 -8.13 -9.84 -6.52
CA SER A 57 -6.93 -9.01 -6.53
C SER A 57 -5.96 -9.41 -5.40
N PRO A 58 -4.68 -9.03 -5.48
CA PRO A 58 -3.72 -9.23 -4.39
C PRO A 58 -4.22 -8.66 -3.06
N SER A 59 -4.84 -7.48 -3.08
CA SER A 59 -5.42 -6.83 -1.90
C SER A 59 -6.53 -7.65 -1.27
N ARG A 60 -7.46 -8.17 -2.09
CA ARG A 60 -8.57 -9.02 -1.62
C ARG A 60 -8.07 -10.38 -1.12
N LEU A 61 -7.04 -10.94 -1.77
CA LEU A 61 -6.42 -12.18 -1.30
C LEU A 61 -5.76 -11.97 0.07
N GLY A 62 -5.00 -10.90 0.25
CA GLY A 62 -4.40 -10.54 1.53
C GLY A 62 -5.44 -10.42 2.65
N TYR A 63 -6.52 -9.67 2.39
CA TYR A 63 -7.63 -9.52 3.34
C TYR A 63 -8.29 -10.88 3.68
N ARG A 64 -8.50 -11.74 2.69
CA ARG A 64 -9.06 -13.08 2.89
C ARG A 64 -8.17 -13.95 3.79
N ILE A 65 -6.86 -13.96 3.52
CA ILE A 65 -5.89 -14.70 4.33
C ILE A 65 -5.91 -14.20 5.77
N LEU A 66 -5.81 -12.89 5.99
CA LEU A 66 -5.87 -12.29 7.32
C LEU A 66 -7.16 -12.65 8.06
N ARG A 67 -8.29 -12.64 7.37
CA ARG A 67 -9.57 -13.03 7.96
C ARG A 67 -9.62 -14.51 8.35
N GLN A 68 -9.03 -15.40 7.54
CA GLN A 68 -9.02 -16.84 7.80
C GLN A 68 -8.01 -17.24 8.89
N THR A 69 -6.89 -16.55 8.98
CA THR A 69 -5.84 -16.84 9.96
C THR A 69 -6.06 -16.14 11.30
N GLY A 70 -7.17 -15.43 11.46
CA GLY A 70 -7.49 -14.68 12.68
C GLY A 70 -6.81 -13.33 12.75
N GLY A 71 -6.31 -12.79 11.63
CA GLY A 71 -5.67 -11.51 11.36
C GLY A 71 -5.63 -10.45 12.46
N SER A 72 -5.04 -9.34 12.24
CA SER A 72 -5.00 -8.25 13.21
C SER A 72 -6.40 -7.86 13.67
N ARG A 73 -6.66 -7.93 14.99
CA ARG A 73 -7.86 -7.32 15.59
C ARG A 73 -7.82 -5.80 15.55
N THR A 74 -6.70 -5.26 15.15
CA THR A 74 -6.44 -3.83 15.07
C THR A 74 -7.10 -3.26 13.81
N PRO A 75 -7.96 -2.24 13.91
CA PRO A 75 -8.60 -1.63 12.76
C PRO A 75 -7.54 -0.96 11.88
N PHE A 76 -7.73 -1.05 10.56
CA PHE A 76 -6.86 -0.35 9.60
C PHE A 76 -7.19 1.13 9.55
N VAL A 77 -6.15 1.95 9.43
CA VAL A 77 -6.30 3.37 9.11
C VAL A 77 -6.51 3.51 7.60
N ASP A 78 -7.62 4.09 7.21
CA ASP A 78 -7.88 4.46 5.82
C ASP A 78 -7.17 5.78 5.43
N GLN A 79 -7.20 6.13 4.16
CA GLN A 79 -6.58 7.37 3.67
C GLN A 79 -7.07 8.64 4.38
N VAL A 80 -8.35 8.69 4.74
CA VAL A 80 -8.94 9.85 5.43
C VAL A 80 -8.40 9.93 6.85
N GLY A 81 -8.39 8.81 7.56
CA GLY A 81 -7.83 8.70 8.91
C GLY A 81 -6.35 9.08 8.95
N ARG A 82 -5.55 8.59 7.99
CA ARG A 82 -4.14 8.97 7.86
C ARG A 82 -3.97 10.47 7.66
N HIS A 83 -4.73 11.05 6.73
CA HIS A 83 -4.68 12.49 6.49
C HIS A 83 -5.04 13.31 7.74
N MET A 84 -6.03 12.87 8.51
CA MET A 84 -6.41 13.52 9.76
C MET A 84 -5.29 13.44 10.81
N ILE A 85 -4.69 12.26 11.00
CA ILE A 85 -3.57 12.04 11.92
C ILE A 85 -2.40 12.95 11.53
N LEU A 86 -1.98 12.93 10.27
CA LEU A 86 -0.87 13.74 9.78
C LEU A 86 -1.14 15.24 9.88
N THR A 87 -2.35 15.69 9.56
CA THR A 87 -2.73 17.11 9.72
C THR A 87 -2.61 17.56 11.18
N ARG A 88 -2.98 16.71 12.13
CA ARG A 88 -2.82 16.99 13.55
C ARG A 88 -1.35 17.05 13.94
N ILE A 89 -0.55 16.05 13.54
CA ILE A 89 0.89 16.00 13.83
C ILE A 89 1.60 17.24 13.28
N LEU A 90 1.31 17.64 12.04
CA LEU A 90 1.89 18.83 11.43
C LEU A 90 1.59 20.11 12.23
N ARG A 91 0.39 20.25 12.79
CA ARG A 91 0.05 21.37 13.67
C ARG A 91 0.79 21.29 15.01
N ASP A 92 0.82 20.12 15.63
CA ASP A 92 1.44 19.92 16.92
C ASP A 92 2.97 20.13 16.83
N GLU A 93 3.60 19.76 15.73
CA GLU A 93 5.04 19.91 15.49
C GLU A 93 5.43 21.22 14.76
N ALA A 94 4.48 22.09 14.46
CA ALA A 94 4.71 23.32 13.66
C ALA A 94 5.92 24.16 14.12
N MET A 95 6.11 24.32 15.43
CA MET A 95 7.22 25.10 16.01
C MET A 95 8.57 24.36 15.95
N ASN A 96 8.53 23.04 15.78
CA ASN A 96 9.71 22.18 15.76
C ASN A 96 10.24 21.93 14.35
N LEU A 97 9.46 22.29 13.31
CA LEU A 97 9.89 22.18 11.92
C LEU A 97 10.87 23.28 11.57
N GLU A 98 11.96 22.91 10.91
CA GLU A 98 13.00 23.85 10.45
C GLU A 98 12.87 24.21 8.97
N ALA A 99 12.86 23.20 8.09
CA ALA A 99 12.79 23.39 6.65
C ALA A 99 11.37 23.63 6.14
N PHE A 100 10.37 23.01 6.77
CA PHE A 100 8.98 23.07 6.36
C PHE A 100 8.11 23.97 7.25
N ARG A 101 8.71 24.80 8.08
CA ARG A 101 8.01 25.78 8.90
C ARG A 101 7.10 26.68 8.05
N GLY A 102 5.85 26.85 8.47
CA GLY A 102 4.82 27.63 7.76
C GLY A 102 4.06 26.83 6.69
N LEU A 103 4.34 25.53 6.53
CA LEU A 103 3.60 24.66 5.63
C LEU A 103 2.58 23.77 6.36
N GLU A 104 2.61 23.73 7.69
CA GLU A 104 1.80 22.86 8.55
C GLU A 104 0.29 23.00 8.36
N GLY A 105 -0.17 24.17 7.93
CA GLY A 105 -1.59 24.44 7.63
C GLY A 105 -2.00 24.19 6.18
N LYS A 106 -1.07 23.77 5.31
CA LYS A 106 -1.36 23.59 3.87
C LYS A 106 -1.79 22.16 3.56
N PRO A 107 -3.02 21.92 3.05
CA PRO A 107 -3.48 20.56 2.74
C PRO A 107 -2.58 19.82 1.75
N ALA A 108 -2.04 20.52 0.74
CA ALA A 108 -1.13 19.92 -0.23
C ALA A 108 0.17 19.39 0.43
N PHE A 109 0.66 20.04 1.49
CA PHE A 109 1.82 19.56 2.23
C PHE A 109 1.50 18.28 3.01
N ALA A 110 0.35 18.24 3.68
CA ALA A 110 -0.10 17.04 4.38
C ALA A 110 -0.27 15.84 3.44
N LEU A 111 -0.77 16.06 2.22
CA LEU A 111 -0.85 15.00 1.19
C LEU A 111 0.54 14.54 0.74
N ALA A 112 1.46 15.47 0.45
CA ALA A 112 2.81 15.13 0.05
C ALA A 112 3.57 14.33 1.13
N VAL A 113 3.38 14.68 2.40
CA VAL A 113 3.95 13.94 3.53
C VAL A 113 3.33 12.55 3.63
N ASN A 114 2.01 12.43 3.45
CA ASN A 114 1.33 11.14 3.42
C ASN A 114 1.90 10.22 2.35
N ASP A 115 2.04 10.73 1.12
CA ASP A 115 2.56 9.94 0.00
C ASP A 115 4.02 9.51 0.25
N MET A 116 4.83 10.40 0.81
CA MET A 116 6.22 10.09 1.18
C MET A 116 6.32 9.01 2.26
N ILE A 117 5.50 9.08 3.32
CA ILE A 117 5.47 8.04 4.36
C ILE A 117 4.99 6.71 3.77
N SER A 118 3.97 6.72 2.90
CA SER A 118 3.52 5.50 2.20
C SER A 118 4.64 4.87 1.38
N GLU A 119 5.38 5.69 0.62
CA GLU A 119 6.51 5.20 -0.17
C GLU A 119 7.62 4.62 0.72
N MET A 120 7.99 5.30 1.80
CA MET A 120 8.96 4.79 2.77
C MET A 120 8.54 3.43 3.35
N LYS A 121 7.28 3.27 3.74
CA LYS A 121 6.74 2.00 4.24
C LYS A 121 6.79 0.90 3.18
N GLN A 122 6.42 1.19 1.95
CA GLN A 122 6.49 0.22 0.84
C GLN A 122 7.92 -0.30 0.62
N PHE A 123 8.93 0.53 0.86
CA PHE A 123 10.34 0.14 0.82
C PHE A 123 10.88 -0.33 2.17
N SER A 124 10.00 -0.56 3.16
CA SER A 124 10.39 -0.98 4.52
C SER A 124 11.39 -0.04 5.19
N THR A 125 11.36 1.25 4.84
CA THR A 125 12.19 2.28 5.44
C THR A 125 11.50 2.78 6.72
N THR A 126 12.14 2.58 7.85
CA THR A 126 11.62 2.97 9.17
C THR A 126 12.14 4.34 9.61
N PRO A 127 11.53 5.00 10.62
CA PRO A 127 12.11 6.20 11.22
C PRO A 127 13.55 5.99 11.71
N LYS A 128 13.89 4.81 12.20
CA LYS A 128 15.25 4.49 12.63
C LYS A 128 16.26 4.51 11.48
N ASP A 129 15.87 4.00 10.30
CA ASP A 129 16.73 4.05 9.11
C ASP A 129 16.99 5.50 8.69
N LEU A 130 15.99 6.39 8.82
CA LEU A 130 16.17 7.82 8.56
C LEU A 130 17.12 8.47 9.57
N GLU A 131 17.11 8.07 10.83
CA GLU A 131 18.03 8.56 11.85
C GLU A 131 19.47 8.20 11.50
N GLU A 132 19.73 6.96 11.08
CA GLU A 132 21.05 6.51 10.62
C GLU A 132 21.55 7.26 9.39
N ILE A 133 20.64 7.64 8.48
CA ILE A 133 20.97 8.46 7.31
C ILE A 133 21.31 9.88 7.75
N LEU A 134 20.52 10.48 8.66
CA LEU A 134 20.72 11.83 9.17
C LEU A 134 22.08 12.03 9.85
N GLU A 135 22.59 11.01 10.53
CA GLU A 135 23.93 11.05 11.15
C GLU A 135 25.05 11.19 10.13
N LYS A 136 24.89 10.57 8.96
CA LYS A 136 25.89 10.52 7.88
C LYS A 136 25.76 11.66 6.87
N LEU A 137 24.66 12.42 6.96
CA LEU A 137 24.34 13.46 5.99
C LEU A 137 25.07 14.76 6.30
N GLU A 138 25.87 15.25 5.36
CA GLU A 138 26.68 16.48 5.50
C GLU A 138 25.95 17.71 4.96
N GLU A 139 25.06 17.55 3.97
CA GLU A 139 24.39 18.68 3.31
C GLU A 139 23.34 19.32 4.23
N PRO A 140 23.51 20.61 4.65
CA PRO A 140 22.74 21.19 5.73
C PRO A 140 21.24 21.33 5.42
N LEU A 141 20.88 21.69 4.17
CA LEU A 141 19.46 21.88 3.80
C LEU A 141 18.72 20.55 3.71
N LEU A 142 19.36 19.53 3.14
CA LEU A 142 18.80 18.19 3.05
C LEU A 142 18.66 17.58 4.45
N LYS A 143 19.64 17.79 5.32
CA LYS A 143 19.58 17.35 6.72
C LYS A 143 18.38 17.94 7.45
N LYS A 144 18.10 19.24 7.29
CA LYS A 144 16.93 19.88 7.87
C LYS A 144 15.62 19.31 7.33
N LYS A 145 15.51 19.14 6.00
CA LYS A 145 14.32 18.56 5.38
C LYS A 145 14.06 17.14 5.86
N LEU A 146 15.09 16.31 5.84
CA LEU A 146 14.97 14.93 6.28
C LEU A 146 14.72 14.82 7.78
N GLY A 147 15.28 15.74 8.59
CA GLY A 147 15.01 15.84 10.02
C GLY A 147 13.54 16.15 10.33
N ASP A 148 12.94 17.08 9.58
CA ASP A 148 11.52 17.37 9.71
C ASP A 148 10.66 16.13 9.33
N ILE A 149 11.00 15.46 8.24
CA ILE A 149 10.29 14.23 7.81
C ILE A 149 10.47 13.12 8.83
N HIS A 150 11.66 12.88 9.33
CA HIS A 150 11.92 11.90 10.38
C HIS A 150 11.04 12.17 11.62
N ARG A 151 10.95 13.43 12.07
CA ARG A 151 10.12 13.85 13.20
C ARG A 151 8.64 13.54 12.96
N ILE A 152 8.12 13.93 11.78
CA ILE A 152 6.72 13.70 11.42
C ILE A 152 6.42 12.20 11.34
N TYR A 153 7.30 11.43 10.71
CA TYR A 153 7.13 9.99 10.54
C TYR A 153 7.19 9.25 11.89
N SER A 154 8.13 9.60 12.77
CA SER A 154 8.20 9.05 14.13
C SER A 154 6.92 9.30 14.91
N ARG A 155 6.39 10.53 14.87
CA ARG A 155 5.11 10.88 15.52
C ARG A 155 3.92 10.16 14.91
N TYR A 156 3.96 9.89 13.60
CA TYR A 156 2.93 9.11 12.94
C TYR A 156 2.93 7.67 13.45
N GLU A 157 4.07 7.00 13.47
CA GLU A 157 4.20 5.64 13.99
C GLU A 157 3.73 5.55 15.47
N GLU A 158 4.17 6.47 16.33
CA GLU A 158 3.71 6.56 17.72
C GLU A 158 2.18 6.71 17.82
N SER A 159 1.57 7.45 16.92
CA SER A 159 0.12 7.71 16.93
C SER A 159 -0.72 6.51 16.54
N ILE A 160 -0.21 5.64 15.69
CA ILE A 160 -0.91 4.43 15.24
C ILE A 160 -0.52 3.19 16.04
N GLU A 161 0.63 3.19 16.71
CA GLU A 161 1.14 2.06 17.48
C GLU A 161 0.08 1.54 18.49
N ASN A 162 -0.15 0.24 18.48
CA ASN A 162 -1.12 -0.48 19.33
C ASN A 162 -2.60 -0.03 19.19
N ARG A 163 -2.91 0.88 18.29
CA ARG A 163 -4.28 1.41 18.06
C ARG A 163 -4.83 1.08 16.69
N PHE A 164 -3.98 1.15 15.69
CA PHE A 164 -4.33 0.94 14.29
C PHE A 164 -3.23 0.15 13.59
N ALA A 165 -3.61 -0.54 12.52
CA ALA A 165 -2.66 -1.09 11.55
C ALA A 165 -2.67 -0.19 10.31
N ASP A 166 -1.51 0.05 9.74
CA ASP A 166 -1.41 0.73 8.45
C ASP A 166 -1.56 -0.27 7.29
N THR A 167 -2.12 0.20 6.18
CA THR A 167 -2.30 -0.64 4.99
C THR A 167 -0.99 -1.07 4.36
N GLU A 168 0.08 -0.32 4.59
CA GLU A 168 1.43 -0.60 4.12
C GLU A 168 2.25 -1.50 5.06
N ASP A 169 1.79 -1.75 6.29
CA ASP A 169 2.47 -2.64 7.27
C ASP A 169 2.24 -4.15 6.99
N ARG A 170 2.07 -4.53 5.73
CA ARG A 170 1.74 -5.90 5.29
C ARG A 170 2.96 -6.71 4.89
#